data_23ed80b5a5c0358d006f1f3d5cb9543a
#
_entry.id   23ed80b5a5c0358d006f1f3d5cb9543a
#
_cell.length_a   1.000
_cell.length_b   1.000
_cell.length_c   1.000
_cell.angle_alpha   90.00
_cell.angle_beta   90.00
_cell.angle_gamma   90.00
#
_symmetry.space_group_name_H-M   'P 1'
#
loop_
_entity.id
_entity.type
_entity.pdbx_description
1 polymer ?
#
loop_
_entity_poly.entity_id
_entity_poly.type
_entity_poly.pdbx_seq_one_letter_code
_entity_poly.pdbx_strand_id
1 'polypeptide(L)'
;GEDVSILYHDNYYKQHDDMPYEERCRLNYDHPDAFDTELLIADLQALRRGEAVHSPTYDYTVHNRAAETVEVRPARVILVEGILIFVDPALRELMDIKLFVDTDADVRILRRIMRDVKKRGRSLDSVVQQYLTTVKPMHEQFVEPSKRYADLIVPEGGKNAVALDMIIQRVKSHMEQE
;
A
#
# COMPACT_ATOMS: atom_id res chain seq x y z
N GLY A 1 19.41 -1.92 -1.49
CA GLY A 1 20.51 -1.60 -2.37
C GLY A 1 20.15 -0.39 -3.21
N GLU A 2 21.10 0.16 -3.88
CA GLU A 2 20.94 1.39 -4.68
C GLU A 2 20.03 1.21 -5.92
N ASP A 3 19.67 -0.02 -6.26
CA ASP A 3 18.90 -0.35 -7.46
C ASP A 3 17.39 -0.36 -7.29
N VAL A 4 16.88 -0.26 -6.06
CA VAL A 4 15.44 -0.35 -5.77
C VAL A 4 15.02 0.73 -4.79
N SER A 5 14.03 1.51 -5.16
CA SER A 5 13.32 2.45 -4.28
C SER A 5 11.90 1.95 -3.99
N ILE A 6 11.40 2.26 -2.81
CA ILE A 6 10.07 1.81 -2.39
C ILE A 6 9.23 3.00 -1.94
N LEU A 7 8.02 3.11 -2.48
CA LEU A 7 6.97 4.00 -2.01
C LEU A 7 5.85 3.17 -1.37
N TYR A 8 5.53 3.49 -0.12
CA TYR A 8 4.45 2.85 0.63
C TYR A 8 3.19 3.71 0.56
N HIS A 9 2.13 3.23 -0.07
CA HIS A 9 0.86 3.95 -0.17
C HIS A 9 0.31 4.35 1.20
N ASP A 10 0.50 3.51 2.22
CA ASP A 10 0.07 3.78 3.60
C ASP A 10 0.72 5.03 4.23
N ASN A 11 1.81 5.54 3.67
CA ASN A 11 2.40 6.81 4.08
C ASN A 11 1.67 8.03 3.52
N TYR A 12 0.86 7.84 2.47
CA TYR A 12 0.17 8.90 1.75
C TYR A 12 -1.28 9.12 2.20
N TYR A 13 -1.66 8.72 3.41
CA TYR A 13 -2.94 9.15 3.96
C TYR A 13 -3.01 10.68 4.02
N LYS A 14 -4.19 11.25 3.80
CA LYS A 14 -4.41 12.69 3.89
C LYS A 14 -4.07 13.23 5.27
N GLN A 15 -3.55 14.45 5.31
CA GLN A 15 -3.30 15.20 6.53
C GLN A 15 -4.60 15.81 7.06
N HIS A 16 -4.81 15.75 8.38
CA HIS A 16 -6.02 16.18 9.06
C HIS A 16 -5.70 17.03 10.30
N ASP A 17 -4.85 18.06 10.14
CA ASP A 17 -4.43 18.93 11.25
C ASP A 17 -5.57 19.78 11.82
N ASP A 18 -6.57 20.09 11.01
CA ASP A 18 -7.77 20.83 11.36
C ASP A 18 -8.85 19.99 12.04
N MET A 19 -8.64 18.67 12.13
CA MET A 19 -9.62 17.71 12.67
C MET A 19 -9.19 17.21 14.06
N PRO A 20 -10.10 17.25 15.08
CA PRO A 20 -9.83 16.66 16.39
C PRO A 20 -9.51 15.15 16.31
N TYR A 21 -8.71 14.66 17.25
CA TYR A 21 -8.29 13.25 17.29
C TYR A 21 -9.47 12.27 17.26
N GLU A 22 -10.54 12.56 18.01
CA GLU A 22 -11.73 11.70 18.11
C GLU A 22 -12.46 11.57 16.75
N GLU A 23 -12.41 12.59 15.94
CA GLU A 23 -12.99 12.58 14.59
C GLU A 23 -12.09 11.81 13.63
N ARG A 24 -10.76 12.01 13.72
CA ARG A 24 -9.79 11.21 12.94
C ARG A 24 -9.92 9.72 13.20
N CYS A 25 -10.18 9.31 14.44
CA CYS A 25 -10.43 7.90 14.80
C CYS A 25 -11.67 7.29 14.12
N ARG A 26 -12.59 8.11 13.63
CA ARG A 26 -13.83 7.66 12.98
C ARG A 26 -13.74 7.59 11.46
N LEU A 27 -12.66 8.12 10.87
CA LEU A 27 -12.47 8.09 9.43
C LEU A 27 -12.31 6.65 8.91
N ASN A 28 -12.80 6.46 7.68
CA ASN A 28 -12.62 5.17 6.99
C ASN A 28 -11.28 5.17 6.23
N TYR A 29 -10.25 4.67 6.88
CA TYR A 29 -8.90 4.58 6.30
C TYR A 29 -8.74 3.45 5.27
N ASP A 30 -9.75 2.61 5.09
CA ASP A 30 -9.77 1.58 4.05
C ASP A 30 -10.47 2.06 2.75
N HIS A 31 -10.95 3.31 2.72
CA HIS A 31 -11.55 3.93 1.53
C HIS A 31 -10.48 4.65 0.68
N PRO A 32 -10.54 4.61 -0.66
CA PRO A 32 -9.58 5.31 -1.52
C PRO A 32 -9.45 6.81 -1.23
N ASP A 33 -10.54 7.48 -0.87
CA ASP A 33 -10.55 8.92 -0.56
C ASP A 33 -9.74 9.29 0.70
N ALA A 34 -9.33 8.31 1.51
CA ALA A 34 -8.46 8.55 2.65
C ALA A 34 -7.01 8.90 2.24
N PHE A 35 -6.65 8.63 1.00
CA PHE A 35 -5.30 8.80 0.49
C PHE A 35 -5.13 10.07 -0.34
N ASP A 36 -3.94 10.65 -0.27
CA ASP A 36 -3.45 11.70 -1.15
C ASP A 36 -2.76 11.06 -2.37
N THR A 37 -3.58 10.47 -3.24
CA THR A 37 -3.09 9.76 -4.43
C THR A 37 -2.42 10.71 -5.41
N GLU A 38 -2.84 11.98 -5.46
CA GLU A 38 -2.21 12.99 -6.31
C GLU A 38 -0.75 13.24 -5.91
N LEU A 39 -0.45 13.30 -4.60
CA LEU A 39 0.92 13.44 -4.11
C LEU A 39 1.75 12.19 -4.44
N LEU A 40 1.20 10.98 -4.26
CA LEU A 40 1.91 9.75 -4.65
C LEU A 40 2.23 9.71 -6.15
N ILE A 41 1.28 10.13 -7.00
CA ILE A 41 1.50 10.24 -8.45
C ILE A 41 2.61 11.24 -8.76
N ALA A 42 2.59 12.41 -8.12
CA ALA A 42 3.62 13.44 -8.32
C ALA A 42 5.01 12.94 -7.91
N ASP A 43 5.11 12.29 -6.75
CA ASP A 43 6.37 11.71 -6.27
C ASP A 43 6.88 10.60 -7.20
N LEU A 44 6.00 9.71 -7.66
CA LEU A 44 6.36 8.64 -8.60
C LEU A 44 6.86 9.21 -9.94
N GLN A 45 6.19 10.25 -10.44
CA GLN A 45 6.61 10.93 -11.67
C GLN A 45 7.98 11.63 -11.50
N ALA A 46 8.25 12.25 -10.35
CA ALA A 46 9.53 12.87 -10.04
C ALA A 46 10.66 11.83 -10.02
N LEU A 47 10.45 10.70 -9.31
CA LEU A 47 11.41 9.59 -9.29
C LEU A 47 11.70 9.05 -10.70
N ARG A 48 10.68 8.93 -11.56
CA ARG A 48 10.86 8.50 -12.97
C ARG A 48 11.65 9.51 -13.81
N ARG A 49 11.67 10.79 -13.44
CA ARG A 49 12.53 11.82 -14.07
C ARG A 49 13.94 11.86 -13.48
N GLY A 50 14.25 11.03 -12.51
CA GLY A 50 15.55 11.01 -11.83
C GLY A 50 15.67 12.03 -10.68
N GLU A 51 14.54 12.56 -10.19
CA GLU A 51 14.49 13.52 -9.09
C GLU A 51 14.23 12.80 -7.77
N ALA A 52 14.95 13.14 -6.70
CA ALA A 52 14.65 12.64 -5.36
C ALA A 52 13.39 13.31 -4.79
N VAL A 53 12.63 12.58 -3.98
CA VAL A 53 11.41 13.07 -3.34
C VAL A 53 11.49 12.91 -1.81
N HIS A 54 10.66 13.66 -1.11
CA HIS A 54 10.46 13.53 0.33
C HIS A 54 9.11 12.87 0.61
N SER A 55 9.09 11.53 0.63
CA SER A 55 7.88 10.76 0.92
C SER A 55 7.37 11.11 2.32
N PRO A 56 6.07 11.37 2.49
CA PRO A 56 5.49 11.56 3.82
C PRO A 56 5.66 10.32 4.67
N THR A 57 5.50 10.49 5.99
CA THR A 57 5.35 9.40 6.94
C THR A 57 4.04 9.56 7.70
N TYR A 58 3.51 8.47 8.25
CA TYR A 58 2.22 8.46 8.91
C TYR A 58 2.32 7.91 10.33
N ASP A 59 1.82 8.67 11.29
CA ASP A 59 1.74 8.24 12.68
C ASP A 59 0.36 7.64 12.98
N TYR A 60 0.33 6.30 13.10
CA TYR A 60 -0.89 5.55 13.40
C TYR A 60 -1.41 5.76 14.82
N THR A 61 -0.59 6.32 15.73
CA THR A 61 -1.01 6.55 17.12
C THR A 61 -1.90 7.79 17.25
N VAL A 62 -1.69 8.76 16.39
CA VAL A 62 -2.47 10.01 16.33
C VAL A 62 -3.36 10.12 15.09
N HIS A 63 -3.36 9.09 14.23
CA HIS A 63 -4.11 9.07 12.98
C HIS A 63 -3.89 10.30 12.11
N ASN A 64 -2.61 10.65 11.88
CA ASN A 64 -2.25 11.79 11.05
C ASN A 64 -0.86 11.62 10.42
N ARG A 65 -0.54 12.44 9.42
CA ARG A 65 0.82 12.55 8.90
C ARG A 65 1.77 13.03 10.01
N ALA A 66 2.96 12.42 10.06
CA ALA A 66 4.04 12.94 10.88
C ALA A 66 4.68 14.18 10.22
N ALA A 67 5.41 14.96 11.00
CA ALA A 67 6.16 16.11 10.49
C ALA A 67 7.41 15.68 9.69
N GLU A 68 7.93 14.51 10.01
CA GLU A 68 9.11 13.93 9.37
C GLU A 68 8.75 13.33 8.01
N THR A 69 9.66 13.50 7.06
CA THR A 69 9.61 12.86 5.74
C THR A 69 10.81 11.94 5.55
N VAL A 70 10.73 11.03 4.59
CA VAL A 70 11.84 10.16 4.21
C VAL A 70 12.28 10.49 2.80
N GLU A 71 13.57 10.82 2.62
CA GLU A 71 14.12 10.98 1.28
C GLU A 71 14.09 9.64 0.54
N VAL A 72 13.47 9.62 -0.63
CA VAL A 72 13.48 8.51 -1.56
C VAL A 72 14.20 8.96 -2.82
N ARG A 73 15.26 8.24 -3.19
CA ARG A 73 16.07 8.55 -4.34
C ARG A 73 15.62 7.73 -5.55
N PRO A 74 15.80 8.27 -6.77
CA PRO A 74 15.54 7.51 -7.98
C PRO A 74 16.37 6.23 -8.01
N ALA A 75 15.78 5.16 -8.52
CA ALA A 75 16.45 3.88 -8.71
C ALA A 75 15.95 3.23 -10.01
N ARG A 76 16.67 2.21 -10.48
CA ARG A 76 16.31 1.47 -11.70
C ARG A 76 14.98 0.74 -11.56
N VAL A 77 14.63 0.35 -10.34
CA VAL A 77 13.33 -0.24 -10.00
C VAL A 77 12.66 0.60 -8.93
N ILE A 78 11.44 1.04 -9.18
CA ILE A 78 10.60 1.72 -8.20
C ILE A 78 9.46 0.78 -7.85
N LEU A 79 9.38 0.35 -6.58
CA LEU A 79 8.32 -0.48 -6.06
C LEU A 79 7.27 0.40 -5.37
N VAL A 80 6.03 0.33 -5.81
CA VAL A 80 4.88 0.95 -5.13
C VAL A 80 4.09 -0.13 -4.42
N GLU A 81 3.93 -0.04 -3.10
CA GLU A 81 3.25 -1.04 -2.28
C GLU A 81 1.98 -0.45 -1.66
N GLY A 82 0.86 -1.18 -1.77
CA GLY A 82 -0.40 -0.82 -1.14
C GLY A 82 -1.60 -1.59 -1.68
N ILE A 83 -2.62 -1.73 -0.85
CA ILE A 83 -3.83 -2.52 -1.23
C ILE A 83 -4.78 -1.79 -2.17
N LEU A 84 -4.71 -0.47 -2.28
CA LEU A 84 -5.60 0.37 -3.10
C LEU A 84 -4.91 1.04 -4.30
N ILE A 85 -3.64 0.72 -4.56
CA ILE A 85 -2.84 1.37 -5.62
C ILE A 85 -3.40 1.14 -7.03
N PHE A 86 -4.23 0.12 -7.23
CA PHE A 86 -4.86 -0.16 -8.52
C PHE A 86 -6.23 0.51 -8.70
N VAL A 87 -6.75 1.21 -7.71
CA VAL A 87 -8.06 1.87 -7.80
C VAL A 87 -7.99 3.09 -8.71
N ASP A 88 -6.94 3.88 -8.60
CA ASP A 88 -6.76 5.10 -9.41
C ASP A 88 -6.21 4.78 -10.80
N PRO A 89 -6.89 5.20 -11.90
CA PRO A 89 -6.43 4.95 -13.27
C PRO A 89 -5.09 5.63 -13.58
N ALA A 90 -4.88 6.87 -13.14
CA ALA A 90 -3.66 7.60 -13.46
C ALA A 90 -2.43 6.99 -12.76
N LEU A 91 -2.62 6.48 -11.53
CA LEU A 91 -1.57 5.74 -10.84
C LEU A 91 -1.24 4.42 -11.56
N ARG A 92 -2.26 3.68 -12.03
CA ARG A 92 -2.05 2.43 -12.78
C ARG A 92 -1.27 2.63 -14.08
N GLU A 93 -1.50 3.73 -14.79
CA GLU A 93 -0.81 4.06 -16.05
C GLU A 93 0.70 4.31 -15.87
N LEU A 94 1.14 4.62 -14.66
CA LEU A 94 2.55 4.79 -14.33
C LEU A 94 3.28 3.48 -14.03
N MET A 95 2.56 2.36 -13.91
CA MET A 95 3.10 1.06 -13.52
C MET A 95 3.39 0.20 -14.75
N ASP A 96 4.63 -0.25 -14.90
CA ASP A 96 5.06 -1.13 -15.99
C ASP A 96 4.68 -2.59 -15.72
N ILE A 97 4.69 -3.01 -14.46
CA ILE A 97 4.29 -4.35 -14.01
C ILE A 97 3.35 -4.23 -12.81
N LYS A 98 2.18 -4.84 -12.90
CA LYS A 98 1.15 -4.83 -11.85
C LYS A 98 0.96 -6.22 -11.26
N LEU A 99 1.31 -6.37 -9.98
CA LEU A 99 1.24 -7.62 -9.24
C LEU A 99 0.13 -7.54 -8.19
N PHE A 100 -0.79 -8.50 -8.21
CA PHE A 100 -1.78 -8.66 -7.16
C PHE A 100 -1.40 -9.85 -6.28
N VAL A 101 -1.14 -9.58 -4.99
CA VAL A 101 -0.79 -10.62 -4.00
C VAL A 101 -2.09 -11.15 -3.41
N ASP A 102 -2.49 -12.34 -3.84
CA ASP A 102 -3.73 -12.97 -3.41
C ASP A 102 -3.52 -13.83 -2.16
N THR A 103 -4.45 -13.73 -1.22
CA THR A 103 -4.47 -14.52 0.01
C THR A 103 -5.91 -14.72 0.43
N ASP A 104 -6.27 -15.93 0.84
CA ASP A 104 -7.61 -16.28 1.27
C ASP A 104 -8.10 -15.40 2.45
N ALA A 105 -9.39 -15.11 2.47
CA ALA A 105 -9.98 -14.17 3.42
C ALA A 105 -9.83 -14.62 4.88
N ASP A 106 -9.91 -15.92 5.14
CA ASP A 106 -9.72 -16.51 6.47
C ASP A 106 -8.28 -16.35 6.97
N VAL A 107 -7.29 -16.52 6.08
CA VAL A 107 -5.87 -16.29 6.39
C VAL A 107 -5.63 -14.80 6.65
N ARG A 108 -6.23 -13.91 5.86
CA ARG A 108 -6.10 -12.46 6.05
C ARG A 108 -6.65 -12.01 7.40
N ILE A 109 -7.85 -12.48 7.78
CA ILE A 109 -8.45 -12.10 9.06
C ILE A 109 -7.67 -12.68 10.25
N LEU A 110 -7.17 -13.91 10.16
CA LEU A 110 -6.34 -14.49 11.22
C LEU A 110 -5.04 -13.69 11.41
N ARG A 111 -4.35 -13.32 10.33
CA ARG A 111 -3.14 -12.48 10.39
C ARG A 111 -3.44 -11.11 11.02
N ARG A 112 -4.58 -10.50 10.67
CA ARG A 112 -5.02 -9.23 11.24
C ARG A 112 -5.27 -9.34 12.73
N ILE A 113 -6.03 -10.34 13.20
CA ILE A 113 -6.29 -10.59 14.62
C ILE A 113 -4.97 -10.76 15.38
N MET A 114 -4.09 -11.60 14.89
CA MET A 114 -2.80 -11.85 15.54
C MET A 114 -1.95 -10.58 15.66
N ARG A 115 -1.93 -9.75 14.63
CA ARG A 115 -1.20 -8.47 14.63
C ARG A 115 -1.84 -7.46 15.58
N ASP A 116 -3.15 -7.24 15.45
CA ASP A 116 -3.82 -6.13 16.12
C ASP A 116 -4.05 -6.43 17.62
N VAL A 117 -4.34 -7.67 17.98
CA VAL A 117 -4.48 -8.07 19.39
C VAL A 117 -3.10 -8.21 20.06
N LYS A 118 -2.17 -8.98 19.46
CA LYS A 118 -0.91 -9.29 20.14
C LYS A 118 0.12 -8.16 20.08
N LYS A 119 0.18 -7.42 18.98
CA LYS A 119 1.21 -6.40 18.80
C LYS A 119 0.72 -4.97 19.07
N ARG A 120 -0.57 -4.71 18.87
CA ARG A 120 -1.17 -3.37 19.02
C ARG A 120 -2.06 -3.23 20.24
N GLY A 121 -2.26 -4.31 21.02
CA GLY A 121 -3.02 -4.31 22.27
C GLY A 121 -4.52 -4.04 22.10
N ARG A 122 -5.09 -4.22 20.91
CA ARG A 122 -6.51 -4.02 20.65
C ARG A 122 -7.33 -5.19 21.20
N SER A 123 -8.57 -4.93 21.63
CA SER A 123 -9.50 -6.00 21.97
C SER A 123 -9.94 -6.78 20.73
N LEU A 124 -10.19 -8.08 20.90
CA LEU A 124 -10.70 -8.93 19.82
C LEU A 124 -12.00 -8.40 19.24
N ASP A 125 -12.93 -7.98 20.11
CA ASP A 125 -14.23 -7.44 19.70
C ASP A 125 -14.07 -6.19 18.83
N SER A 126 -13.15 -5.28 19.18
CA SER A 126 -12.85 -4.09 18.38
C SER A 126 -12.31 -4.44 17.00
N VAL A 127 -11.45 -5.46 16.91
CA VAL A 127 -10.88 -5.91 15.61
C VAL A 127 -11.95 -6.55 14.74
N VAL A 128 -12.78 -7.43 15.33
CA VAL A 128 -13.88 -8.10 14.63
C VAL A 128 -14.92 -7.08 14.14
N GLN A 129 -15.33 -6.16 15.02
CA GLN A 129 -16.28 -5.12 14.65
C GLN A 129 -15.78 -4.27 13.49
N GLN A 130 -14.55 -3.77 13.54
CA GLN A 130 -13.95 -2.99 12.46
C GLN A 130 -13.85 -3.81 11.16
N TYR A 131 -13.49 -5.09 11.25
CA TYR A 131 -13.41 -5.95 10.08
C TYR A 131 -14.76 -6.07 9.37
N LEU A 132 -15.83 -6.32 10.12
CA LEU A 132 -17.16 -6.50 9.54
C LEU A 132 -17.78 -5.20 9.02
N THR A 133 -17.55 -4.08 9.70
CA THR A 133 -18.19 -2.79 9.34
C THR A 133 -17.41 -1.98 8.32
N THR A 134 -16.10 -2.17 8.22
CA THR A 134 -15.25 -1.32 7.39
C THR A 134 -14.36 -2.13 6.47
N VAL A 135 -13.48 -2.98 7.00
CA VAL A 135 -12.39 -3.60 6.22
C VAL A 135 -12.93 -4.54 5.15
N LYS A 136 -13.87 -5.43 5.51
CA LYS A 136 -14.47 -6.38 4.56
C LYS A 136 -15.27 -5.68 3.46
N PRO A 137 -16.20 -4.75 3.76
CA PRO A 137 -16.92 -4.00 2.72
C PRO A 137 -16.00 -3.24 1.76
N MET A 138 -14.96 -2.57 2.29
CA MET A 138 -14.01 -1.83 1.46
C MET A 138 -13.15 -2.75 0.61
N HIS A 139 -12.75 -3.90 1.14
CA HIS A 139 -12.04 -4.92 0.37
C HIS A 139 -12.89 -5.43 -0.81
N GLU A 140 -14.15 -5.78 -0.55
CA GLU A 140 -15.08 -6.27 -1.57
C GLU A 140 -15.42 -5.20 -2.62
N GLN A 141 -15.46 -3.93 -2.23
CA GLN A 141 -15.80 -2.82 -3.11
C GLN A 141 -14.62 -2.36 -3.96
N PHE A 142 -13.42 -2.29 -3.41
CA PHE A 142 -12.27 -1.65 -4.06
C PHE A 142 -11.09 -2.59 -4.33
N VAL A 143 -10.70 -3.41 -3.34
CA VAL A 143 -9.48 -4.23 -3.46
C VAL A 143 -9.70 -5.42 -4.38
N GLU A 144 -10.70 -6.24 -4.10
CA GLU A 144 -10.98 -7.45 -4.87
C GLU A 144 -11.29 -7.15 -6.35
N PRO A 145 -12.12 -6.15 -6.70
CA PRO A 145 -12.35 -5.80 -8.11
C PRO A 145 -11.10 -5.27 -8.82
N SER A 146 -10.13 -4.72 -8.10
CA SER A 146 -8.89 -4.19 -8.68
C SER A 146 -7.94 -5.28 -9.19
N LYS A 147 -8.11 -6.51 -8.73
CA LYS A 147 -7.38 -7.70 -9.20
C LYS A 147 -7.38 -7.84 -10.72
N ARG A 148 -8.44 -7.43 -11.40
CA ARG A 148 -8.56 -7.49 -12.87
C ARG A 148 -7.53 -6.60 -13.61
N TYR A 149 -6.91 -5.66 -12.93
CA TYR A 149 -5.90 -4.78 -13.52
C TYR A 149 -4.49 -5.34 -13.36
N ALA A 150 -4.32 -6.43 -12.62
CA ALA A 150 -3.02 -7.05 -12.43
C ALA A 150 -2.56 -7.79 -13.69
N ASP A 151 -1.27 -7.69 -13.98
CA ASP A 151 -0.60 -8.47 -15.01
C ASP A 151 -0.32 -9.89 -14.52
N LEU A 152 -0.11 -10.03 -13.19
CA LEU A 152 0.15 -11.32 -12.54
C LEU A 152 -0.53 -11.37 -11.16
N ILE A 153 -1.20 -12.49 -10.88
CA ILE A 153 -1.76 -12.79 -9.55
C ILE A 153 -0.84 -13.80 -8.86
N VAL A 154 -0.32 -13.42 -7.69
CA VAL A 154 0.59 -14.24 -6.88
C VAL A 154 -0.22 -14.90 -5.76
N PRO A 155 -0.51 -16.21 -5.85
CA PRO A 155 -1.24 -16.92 -4.79
C PRO A 155 -0.38 -17.13 -3.54
N GLU A 156 -1.03 -17.35 -2.41
CA GLU A 156 -0.40 -17.59 -1.09
C GLU A 156 0.46 -16.43 -0.55
N GLY A 157 0.38 -15.28 -1.18
CA GLY A 157 1.10 -14.08 -0.76
C GLY A 157 2.60 -14.18 -0.94
N GLY A 158 3.36 -13.38 -0.18
CA GLY A 158 4.82 -13.30 -0.26
C GLY A 158 5.58 -14.56 0.19
N LYS A 159 4.90 -15.67 0.47
CA LYS A 159 5.51 -16.97 0.79
C LYS A 159 5.67 -17.88 -0.43
N ASN A 160 5.11 -17.51 -1.58
CA ASN A 160 5.28 -18.27 -2.81
C ASN A 160 6.67 -18.03 -3.41
N ALA A 161 7.64 -18.85 -2.97
CA ALA A 161 9.04 -18.70 -3.38
C ALA A 161 9.24 -18.86 -4.90
N VAL A 162 8.45 -19.71 -5.55
CA VAL A 162 8.54 -19.93 -7.00
C VAL A 162 8.08 -18.69 -7.76
N ALA A 163 6.93 -18.12 -7.39
CA ALA A 163 6.44 -16.89 -8.02
C ALA A 163 7.40 -15.72 -7.78
N LEU A 164 7.94 -15.59 -6.56
CA LEU A 164 8.91 -14.55 -6.25
C LEU A 164 10.18 -14.67 -7.08
N ASP A 165 10.72 -15.89 -7.25
CA ASP A 165 11.91 -16.12 -8.09
C ASP A 165 11.64 -15.73 -9.55
N MET A 166 10.50 -16.13 -10.11
CA MET A 166 10.13 -15.75 -11.48
C MET A 166 10.02 -14.23 -11.65
N ILE A 167 9.42 -13.52 -10.69
CA ILE A 167 9.30 -12.06 -10.71
C ILE A 167 10.68 -11.42 -10.64
N ILE A 168 11.54 -11.87 -9.71
CA ILE A 168 12.90 -11.35 -9.55
C ILE A 168 13.72 -11.55 -10.83
N GLN A 169 13.65 -12.73 -11.45
CA GLN A 169 14.37 -12.99 -12.71
C GLN A 169 13.85 -12.10 -13.85
N ARG A 170 12.54 -11.88 -13.93
CA ARG A 170 11.96 -10.97 -14.94
C ARG A 170 12.45 -9.53 -14.75
N VAL A 171 12.45 -9.04 -13.52
CA VAL A 171 12.93 -7.67 -13.20
C VAL A 171 14.42 -7.54 -13.52
N LYS A 172 15.25 -8.51 -13.12
CA LYS A 172 16.69 -8.51 -13.43
C LYS A 172 16.95 -8.51 -14.93
N SER A 173 16.26 -9.36 -15.69
CA SER A 173 16.40 -9.41 -17.15
C SER A 173 16.03 -8.09 -17.83
N HIS A 174 15.05 -7.36 -17.28
CA HIS A 174 14.69 -6.04 -17.79
C HIS A 174 15.78 -5.00 -17.51
N MET A 175 16.34 -5.03 -16.30
CA MET A 175 17.45 -4.14 -15.92
C MET A 175 18.73 -4.35 -16.74
N GLU A 176 18.96 -5.56 -17.27
CA GLU A 176 20.14 -5.86 -18.09
C GLU A 176 19.99 -5.43 -19.56
N GLN A 177 18.77 -5.11 -20.00
CA GLN A 177 18.47 -4.70 -21.39
C GLN A 177 18.50 -3.18 -21.61
N GLU A 178 18.54 -2.39 -20.54
CA GLU A 178 18.71 -0.94 -20.55
C GLU A 178 20.17 -0.54 -20.29
#